data_ff79e17a6ccd28ce5332a9c1821dcfa7
#
_entry.id   ff79e17a6ccd28ce5332a9c1821dcfa7
#
_cell.length_a   1.000
_cell.length_b   1.000
_cell.length_c   1.000
_cell.angle_alpha   90.00
_cell.angle_beta   90.00
_cell.angle_gamma   90.00
#
_symmetry.space_group_name_H-M   'P 1'
#
loop_
_entity.id
_entity.type
_entity.pdbx_description
1 polymer ?
#
loop_
_entity_poly.entity_id
_entity_poly.type
_entity_poly.pdbx_seq_one_letter_code
_entity_poly.pdbx_strand_id
1 'polypeptide(L)'
;NLTDTGGSKAAAAALAQLAISAGLYAAPIIGDKALPDVGYWLPKDGVVSEFSSHNKYQLICITFYRSFLASEDMAAIRQLSAAFDFLGYQVVGIFAPTLKNPEYGSWIQQAIKTLQPVAIINATSFSSKGTDGSSPLDVSKTPIFQVALSTSNKKNWVDASRGLSPTDLAMHVVLPEVDGKIFSGIISTKEATKRDPNLQYSRFVHTPLDERIRRVSAKVDKWIKLQSKYREKVAPKVAIVLSTYPGKKWQMAHAVGLDALASAAAVAADCSLTNSDLVDIPTR
;
A
#
# COMPACT_ATOMS: atom_id res chain seq x y z
N ASN A 1 -10.04 12.00 26.18
CA ASN A 1 -9.94 10.75 26.90
C ASN A 1 -8.77 9.92 26.39
N LEU A 2 -7.90 9.39 27.30
CA LEU A 2 -6.68 8.66 26.92
C LEU A 2 -6.96 7.40 26.09
N THR A 3 -8.10 6.77 26.30
CA THR A 3 -8.51 5.57 25.54
C THR A 3 -8.94 5.90 24.10
N ASP A 4 -9.42 7.09 23.85
CA ASP A 4 -9.90 7.51 22.54
C ASP A 4 -8.75 7.98 21.63
N THR A 5 -7.65 8.44 22.22
CA THR A 5 -6.47 8.91 21.46
C THR A 5 -5.71 7.76 20.80
N GLY A 6 -5.76 6.56 21.41
CA GLY A 6 -5.06 5.36 20.89
C GLY A 6 -3.53 5.43 21.04
N GLY A 7 -2.88 4.32 20.70
CA GLY A 7 -1.43 4.16 20.77
C GLY A 7 -0.93 3.68 22.13
N SER A 8 0.31 3.16 22.13
CA SER A 8 0.91 2.52 23.31
C SER A 8 1.11 3.49 24.48
N LYS A 9 1.51 4.74 24.21
CA LYS A 9 1.68 5.77 25.28
C LYS A 9 0.37 6.12 25.97
N ALA A 10 -0.71 6.30 25.21
CA ALA A 10 -2.02 6.60 25.77
C ALA A 10 -2.57 5.43 26.60
N ALA A 11 -2.39 4.20 26.11
CA ALA A 11 -2.76 2.98 26.82
C ALA A 11 -1.99 2.84 28.15
N ALA A 12 -0.67 3.01 28.11
CA ALA A 12 0.18 2.96 29.30
C ALA A 12 -0.21 4.04 30.33
N ALA A 13 -0.50 5.26 29.85
CA ALA A 13 -0.94 6.35 30.72
C ALA A 13 -2.32 6.08 31.34
N ALA A 14 -3.26 5.48 30.59
CA ALA A 14 -4.55 5.08 31.14
C ALA A 14 -4.41 4.00 32.22
N LEU A 15 -3.58 2.98 31.98
CA LEU A 15 -3.30 1.93 32.97
C LEU A 15 -2.61 2.48 34.21
N ALA A 16 -1.62 3.37 34.05
CA ALA A 16 -0.95 4.02 35.19
C ALA A 16 -1.96 4.84 36.01
N GLN A 17 -2.86 5.58 35.37
CA GLN A 17 -3.90 6.35 36.09
C GLN A 17 -4.89 5.44 36.82
N LEU A 18 -5.29 4.32 36.23
CA LEU A 18 -6.15 3.33 36.89
C LEU A 18 -5.45 2.70 38.11
N ALA A 19 -4.17 2.35 37.97
CA ALA A 19 -3.38 1.79 39.06
C ALA A 19 -3.29 2.78 40.21
N ILE A 20 -2.97 4.06 39.98
CA ILE A 20 -2.94 5.12 40.98
C ILE A 20 -4.30 5.27 41.65
N SER A 21 -5.39 5.28 40.89
CA SER A 21 -6.76 5.37 41.42
C SER A 21 -7.14 4.17 42.27
N ALA A 22 -6.55 3.01 42.05
CA ALA A 22 -6.71 1.81 42.87
C ALA A 22 -5.79 1.74 44.07
N GLY A 23 -5.02 2.79 44.35
CA GLY A 23 -4.07 2.85 45.48
C GLY A 23 -2.76 2.10 45.21
N LEU A 24 -2.48 1.71 43.97
CA LEU A 24 -1.23 1.06 43.59
C LEU A 24 -0.19 2.12 43.15
N TYR A 25 1.08 1.81 43.35
CA TYR A 25 2.13 2.67 42.83
C TYR A 25 2.27 2.47 41.29
N ALA A 26 2.20 3.56 40.54
CA ALA A 26 2.58 3.59 39.13
C ALA A 26 3.27 4.93 38.83
N ALA A 27 4.38 4.87 38.10
CA ALA A 27 5.04 6.09 37.63
C ALA A 27 4.14 6.83 36.63
N PRO A 28 3.96 8.14 36.75
CA PRO A 28 3.17 8.92 35.79
C PRO A 28 3.87 8.94 34.44
N ILE A 29 3.11 8.72 33.36
CA ILE A 29 3.60 8.86 32.01
C ILE A 29 3.59 10.35 31.64
N ILE A 30 4.78 10.90 31.41
CA ILE A 30 4.99 12.32 31.07
C ILE A 30 5.06 12.53 29.57
N GLY A 31 4.65 13.70 29.10
CA GLY A 31 4.69 14.12 27.70
C GLY A 31 3.38 13.96 26.96
N ASP A 32 3.40 14.30 25.67
CA ASP A 32 2.23 14.17 24.82
C ASP A 32 1.88 12.69 24.62
N LYS A 33 0.63 12.36 24.91
CA LYS A 33 0.08 11.00 24.88
C LYS A 33 -0.86 10.81 23.69
N ALA A 34 -1.28 11.91 23.08
CA ALA A 34 -2.21 11.86 21.96
C ALA A 34 -1.50 11.45 20.67
N LEU A 35 -2.02 10.44 20.01
CA LEU A 35 -1.67 10.16 18.64
C LEU A 35 -2.41 11.18 17.76
N PRO A 36 -1.71 12.00 16.94
CA PRO A 36 -2.36 12.96 16.06
C PRO A 36 -3.25 12.25 15.02
N ASP A 37 -4.23 12.96 14.45
CA ASP A 37 -5.09 12.39 13.43
C ASP A 37 -4.35 12.16 12.13
N VAL A 38 -3.52 13.09 11.72
CA VAL A 38 -2.66 13.02 10.54
C VAL A 38 -1.22 13.29 10.92
N GLY A 39 -0.27 12.75 10.18
CA GLY A 39 1.13 12.99 10.44
C GLY A 39 2.06 12.10 9.61
N TYR A 40 3.34 12.27 9.88
CA TYR A 40 4.39 11.45 9.31
C TYR A 40 4.77 10.32 10.28
N TRP A 41 5.17 9.21 9.69
CA TRP A 41 5.71 8.08 10.41
C TRP A 41 7.03 7.64 9.76
N LEU A 42 8.04 7.43 10.57
CA LEU A 42 9.35 6.93 10.14
C LEU A 42 9.59 5.54 10.73
N PRO A 43 10.20 4.60 9.98
CA PRO A 43 10.42 3.24 10.46
C PRO A 43 11.21 3.14 11.78
N LYS A 44 12.16 4.05 12.00
CA LYS A 44 13.04 4.09 13.17
C LYS A 44 12.49 4.96 14.31
N ASP A 45 11.93 6.11 13.97
CA ASP A 45 11.58 7.16 14.94
C ASP A 45 10.10 7.13 15.34
N GLY A 46 9.26 6.37 14.61
CA GLY A 46 7.82 6.34 14.84
C GLY A 46 7.11 7.57 14.29
N VAL A 47 6.13 8.08 15.03
CA VAL A 47 5.37 9.27 14.64
C VAL A 47 6.21 10.52 14.87
N VAL A 48 6.32 11.37 13.85
CA VAL A 48 7.03 12.66 13.89
C VAL A 48 6.11 13.77 13.39
N SER A 49 6.30 14.97 13.93
CA SER A 49 5.53 16.16 13.55
C SER A 49 5.96 16.75 12.22
N GLU A 50 7.25 16.64 11.90
CA GLU A 50 7.86 17.19 10.70
C GLU A 50 8.75 16.16 10.03
N PHE A 51 8.82 16.23 8.72
CA PHE A 51 9.74 15.42 7.92
C PHE A 51 10.20 16.21 6.70
N SER A 52 11.50 16.15 6.45
CA SER A 52 12.12 16.66 5.21
C SER A 52 12.88 15.54 4.52
N SER A 53 12.72 15.45 3.20
CA SER A 53 13.46 14.47 2.41
C SER A 53 14.93 14.87 2.26
N HIS A 54 15.81 13.89 2.28
CA HIS A 54 17.21 14.10 1.93
C HIS A 54 17.37 14.02 0.42
N ASN A 55 17.91 15.08 -0.20
CA ASN A 55 18.10 15.19 -1.66
C ASN A 55 18.94 14.07 -2.28
N LYS A 56 19.63 13.29 -1.46
CA LYS A 56 20.51 12.18 -1.91
C LYS A 56 19.74 10.93 -2.33
N TYR A 57 18.53 10.71 -1.81
CA TYR A 57 17.77 9.48 -2.01
C TYR A 57 16.40 9.79 -2.62
N GLN A 58 15.95 8.91 -3.52
CA GLN A 58 14.57 8.97 -4.00
C GLN A 58 13.61 8.55 -2.87
N LEU A 59 12.53 9.32 -2.71
CA LEU A 59 11.57 9.13 -1.64
C LEU A 59 10.37 8.32 -2.10
N ILE A 60 10.01 7.30 -1.32
CA ILE A 60 8.75 6.58 -1.43
C ILE A 60 7.85 6.97 -0.24
N CYS A 61 6.60 7.30 -0.54
CA CYS A 61 5.58 7.56 0.46
C CYS A 61 4.68 6.32 0.63
N ILE A 62 4.43 5.88 1.86
CA ILE A 62 3.47 4.81 2.18
C ILE A 62 2.29 5.43 2.91
N THR A 63 1.08 5.36 2.33
CA THR A 63 -0.14 5.86 2.98
C THR A 63 -0.89 4.72 3.66
N PHE A 64 -1.30 4.91 4.91
CA PHE A 64 -2.00 3.89 5.70
C PHE A 64 -2.94 4.50 6.74
N TYR A 65 -3.82 3.70 7.31
CA TYR A 65 -4.76 4.18 8.31
C TYR A 65 -4.12 4.44 9.67
N ARG A 66 -4.48 5.54 10.31
CA ARG A 66 -4.11 5.88 11.70
C ARG A 66 -4.39 4.74 12.68
N SER A 67 -5.43 3.95 12.42
CA SER A 67 -5.82 2.81 13.25
C SER A 67 -4.72 1.74 13.38
N PHE A 68 -3.84 1.60 12.40
CA PHE A 68 -2.70 0.67 12.51
C PHE A 68 -1.70 1.13 13.58
N LEU A 69 -1.46 2.44 13.69
CA LEU A 69 -0.64 2.99 14.79
C LEU A 69 -1.36 2.87 16.13
N ALA A 70 -2.65 3.20 16.17
CA ALA A 70 -3.42 3.14 17.41
C ALA A 70 -3.51 1.73 18.00
N SER A 71 -3.55 0.71 17.14
CA SER A 71 -3.62 -0.71 17.53
C SER A 71 -2.25 -1.41 17.57
N GLU A 72 -1.15 -0.72 17.25
CA GLU A 72 0.19 -1.32 17.09
C GLU A 72 0.22 -2.48 16.08
N ASP A 73 -0.61 -2.40 15.02
CA ASP A 73 -0.67 -3.40 13.94
C ASP A 73 0.18 -2.96 12.74
N MET A 74 1.45 -2.66 13.00
CA MET A 74 2.37 -2.04 12.05
C MET A 74 3.33 -3.01 11.36
N ALA A 75 3.27 -4.31 11.65
CA ALA A 75 4.26 -5.27 11.15
C ALA A 75 4.37 -5.29 9.63
N ALA A 76 3.24 -5.30 8.90
CA ALA A 76 3.23 -5.30 7.43
C ALA A 76 3.81 -4.00 6.84
N ILE A 77 3.48 -2.85 7.43
CA ILE A 77 3.99 -1.54 6.98
C ILE A 77 5.49 -1.42 7.26
N ARG A 78 5.96 -1.86 8.45
CA ARG A 78 7.39 -1.89 8.78
C ARG A 78 8.19 -2.76 7.81
N GLN A 79 7.69 -3.96 7.51
CA GLN A 79 8.35 -4.89 6.59
C GLN A 79 8.38 -4.36 5.16
N LEU A 80 7.29 -3.72 4.70
CA LEU A 80 7.24 -3.06 3.41
C LEU A 80 8.24 -1.89 3.32
N SER A 81 8.32 -1.08 4.37
CA SER A 81 9.28 0.01 4.48
C SER A 81 10.73 -0.50 4.42
N ALA A 82 11.03 -1.57 5.17
CA ALA A 82 12.36 -2.19 5.17
C ALA A 82 12.75 -2.74 3.78
N ALA A 83 11.78 -3.27 3.03
CA ALA A 83 12.04 -3.75 1.67
C ALA A 83 12.42 -2.63 0.70
N PHE A 84 11.85 -1.43 0.83
CA PHE A 84 12.23 -0.26 0.04
C PHE A 84 13.53 0.37 0.52
N ASP A 85 13.78 0.43 1.82
CA ASP A 85 15.06 0.88 2.38
C ASP A 85 16.23 0.01 1.88
N PHE A 86 16.04 -1.32 1.83
CA PHE A 86 17.00 -2.27 1.25
C PHE A 86 17.30 -1.99 -0.23
N LEU A 87 16.34 -1.48 -0.99
CA LEU A 87 16.52 -1.08 -2.39
C LEU A 87 17.14 0.32 -2.55
N GLY A 88 17.45 1.00 -1.45
CA GLY A 88 18.11 2.31 -1.43
C GLY A 88 17.17 3.50 -1.49
N TYR A 89 15.87 3.32 -1.25
CA TYR A 89 14.91 4.41 -1.16
C TYR A 89 14.80 4.95 0.27
N GLN A 90 14.61 6.25 0.39
CA GLN A 90 14.10 6.82 1.63
C GLN A 90 12.59 6.54 1.74
N VAL A 91 12.11 6.19 2.92
CA VAL A 91 10.68 5.86 3.12
C VAL A 91 10.09 6.73 4.20
N VAL A 92 8.92 7.31 3.90
CA VAL A 92 8.08 8.01 4.87
C VAL A 92 6.66 7.45 4.83
N GLY A 93 6.09 7.20 5.99
CA GLY A 93 4.66 6.92 6.13
C GLY A 93 3.85 8.21 6.25
N ILE A 94 2.68 8.25 5.64
CA ILE A 94 1.65 9.27 5.86
C ILE A 94 0.42 8.53 6.37
N PHE A 95 -0.10 8.94 7.51
CA PHE A 95 -1.27 8.31 8.08
C PHE A 95 -2.42 9.29 8.31
N ALA A 96 -3.65 8.77 8.21
CA ALA A 96 -4.89 9.47 8.51
C ALA A 96 -5.98 8.48 8.94
N PRO A 97 -7.04 8.93 9.64
CA PRO A 97 -8.20 8.09 9.92
C PRO A 97 -8.93 7.69 8.64
N THR A 98 -8.97 8.58 7.65
CA THR A 98 -9.59 8.37 6.34
C THR A 98 -8.99 9.34 5.31
N LEU A 99 -8.99 8.94 4.04
CA LEU A 99 -8.58 9.81 2.93
C LEU A 99 -9.72 10.70 2.41
N LYS A 100 -10.97 10.49 2.87
CA LYS A 100 -12.15 11.20 2.36
C LYS A 100 -12.52 12.48 3.13
N ASN A 101 -11.94 12.69 4.31
CA ASN A 101 -12.19 13.92 5.06
C ASN A 101 -11.43 15.08 4.41
N PRO A 102 -12.10 16.19 4.07
CA PRO A 102 -11.47 17.33 3.37
C PRO A 102 -10.29 17.94 4.14
N GLU A 103 -10.37 18.02 5.46
CA GLU A 103 -9.30 18.58 6.31
C GLU A 103 -8.04 17.69 6.23
N TYR A 104 -8.20 16.39 6.45
CA TYR A 104 -7.09 15.43 6.33
C TYR A 104 -6.57 15.35 4.90
N GLY A 105 -7.48 15.38 3.92
CA GLY A 105 -7.14 15.41 2.50
C GLY A 105 -6.26 16.59 2.12
N SER A 106 -6.60 17.78 2.59
CA SER A 106 -5.81 19.00 2.33
C SER A 106 -4.41 18.91 2.91
N TRP A 107 -4.27 18.37 4.13
CA TRP A 107 -2.97 18.14 4.76
C TRP A 107 -2.14 17.13 3.96
N ILE A 108 -2.75 16.00 3.57
CA ILE A 108 -2.09 14.94 2.77
C ILE A 108 -1.63 15.49 1.41
N GLN A 109 -2.48 16.23 0.73
CA GLN A 109 -2.12 16.90 -0.55
C GLN A 109 -0.90 17.80 -0.39
N GLN A 110 -0.89 18.63 0.64
CA GLN A 110 0.22 19.53 0.90
C GLN A 110 1.50 18.75 1.24
N ALA A 111 1.40 17.71 2.05
CA ALA A 111 2.51 16.84 2.37
C ALA A 111 3.12 16.20 1.11
N ILE A 112 2.30 15.60 0.24
CA ILE A 112 2.76 14.97 -1.00
C ILE A 112 3.37 15.99 -1.96
N LYS A 113 2.78 17.20 -2.09
CA LYS A 113 3.33 18.29 -2.90
C LYS A 113 4.71 18.73 -2.43
N THR A 114 4.89 18.82 -1.11
CA THR A 114 6.17 19.22 -0.50
C THR A 114 7.22 18.14 -0.65
N LEU A 115 6.85 16.89 -0.42
CA LEU A 115 7.77 15.75 -0.40
C LEU A 115 8.17 15.27 -1.79
N GLN A 116 7.33 15.45 -2.79
CA GLN A 116 7.54 15.02 -4.18
C GLN A 116 8.05 13.57 -4.31
N PRO A 117 7.34 12.58 -3.74
CA PRO A 117 7.78 11.20 -3.79
C PRO A 117 7.83 10.68 -5.24
N VAL A 118 8.75 9.75 -5.53
CA VAL A 118 8.83 9.09 -6.85
C VAL A 118 7.76 8.02 -7.03
N ALA A 119 7.20 7.49 -5.93
CA ALA A 119 6.07 6.58 -5.91
C ALA A 119 5.30 6.72 -4.59
N ILE A 120 3.98 6.48 -4.65
CA ILE A 120 3.11 6.39 -3.49
C ILE A 120 2.63 4.94 -3.39
N ILE A 121 2.79 4.32 -2.22
CA ILE A 121 2.27 2.99 -1.92
C ILE A 121 1.05 3.17 -1.03
N ASN A 122 -0.13 2.91 -1.58
CA ASN A 122 -1.36 3.05 -0.82
C ASN A 122 -1.74 1.73 -0.13
N ALA A 123 -1.68 1.72 1.18
CA ALA A 123 -2.09 0.60 2.04
C ALA A 123 -3.45 0.85 2.72
N THR A 124 -4.20 1.87 2.27
CA THR A 124 -5.59 2.04 2.67
C THR A 124 -6.51 1.23 1.77
N SER A 125 -7.71 0.96 2.22
CA SER A 125 -8.78 0.30 1.45
C SER A 125 -9.80 1.32 0.95
N PHE A 126 -10.74 0.88 0.13
CA PHE A 126 -11.79 1.67 -0.48
C PHE A 126 -11.30 2.70 -1.52
N SER A 127 -12.26 3.40 -2.10
CA SER A 127 -11.98 4.57 -2.91
C SER A 127 -11.47 5.72 -2.04
N SER A 128 -10.46 6.42 -2.49
CA SER A 128 -9.95 7.64 -1.86
C SER A 128 -10.60 8.92 -2.41
N LYS A 129 -11.46 8.79 -3.42
CA LYS A 129 -12.14 9.94 -4.02
C LYS A 129 -13.22 10.47 -3.10
N GLY A 130 -13.24 11.80 -2.94
CA GLY A 130 -14.31 12.53 -2.29
C GLY A 130 -15.55 12.63 -3.18
N THR A 131 -16.54 13.36 -2.72
CA THR A 131 -17.80 13.63 -3.46
C THR A 131 -17.58 14.44 -4.74
N ASP A 132 -16.49 15.21 -4.80
CA ASP A 132 -16.05 15.99 -5.95
C ASP A 132 -15.26 15.19 -6.98
N GLY A 133 -15.06 13.87 -6.73
CA GLY A 133 -14.28 12.97 -7.59
C GLY A 133 -12.77 13.13 -7.46
N SER A 134 -12.26 14.05 -6.64
CA SER A 134 -10.83 14.22 -6.40
C SER A 134 -10.31 13.28 -5.31
N SER A 135 -9.04 12.87 -5.42
CA SER A 135 -8.34 12.13 -4.39
C SER A 135 -7.19 12.95 -3.81
N PRO A 136 -6.97 12.94 -2.49
CA PRO A 136 -5.82 13.62 -1.90
C PRO A 136 -4.47 13.08 -2.35
N LEU A 137 -4.44 11.91 -2.99
CA LEU A 137 -3.23 11.31 -3.52
C LEU A 137 -2.92 11.74 -4.96
N ASP A 138 -3.90 12.29 -5.70
CA ASP A 138 -3.79 12.65 -7.13
C ASP A 138 -3.24 14.08 -7.35
N VAL A 139 -2.25 14.48 -6.57
CA VAL A 139 -1.71 15.84 -6.59
C VAL A 139 -0.47 16.03 -7.44
N SER A 140 0.08 14.93 -7.92
CA SER A 140 1.28 14.92 -8.78
C SER A 140 1.14 13.80 -9.81
N LYS A 141 2.01 13.82 -10.82
CA LYS A 141 2.08 12.69 -11.80
C LYS A 141 2.78 11.44 -11.21
N THR A 142 2.84 11.34 -9.89
CA THR A 142 3.46 10.22 -9.19
C THR A 142 2.57 8.98 -9.27
N PRO A 143 3.08 7.83 -9.68
CA PRO A 143 2.29 6.60 -9.72
C PRO A 143 1.87 6.17 -8.31
N ILE A 144 0.62 5.72 -8.19
CA ILE A 144 0.05 5.22 -6.94
C ILE A 144 -0.12 3.71 -7.04
N PHE A 145 0.65 2.98 -6.26
CA PHE A 145 0.60 1.52 -6.17
C PHE A 145 -0.28 1.09 -5.02
N GLN A 146 -1.33 0.35 -5.31
CA GLN A 146 -2.23 -0.20 -4.31
C GLN A 146 -1.70 -1.53 -3.78
N VAL A 147 -1.65 -1.69 -2.47
CA VAL A 147 -1.38 -2.96 -1.81
C VAL A 147 -2.56 -3.38 -0.95
N ALA A 148 -2.77 -4.70 -0.81
CA ALA A 148 -3.84 -5.26 0.00
C ALA A 148 -3.28 -5.84 1.31
N LEU A 149 -3.95 -5.50 2.42
CA LEU A 149 -3.81 -6.15 3.70
C LEU A 149 -5.06 -7.02 3.88
N SER A 150 -4.94 -8.32 3.56
CA SER A 150 -6.09 -9.23 3.57
C SER A 150 -6.67 -9.40 4.97
N THR A 151 -7.99 -9.44 5.05
CA THR A 151 -8.72 -9.74 6.29
C THR A 151 -8.77 -11.24 6.59
N SER A 152 -8.44 -12.09 5.61
CA SER A 152 -8.39 -13.54 5.76
C SER A 152 -7.06 -13.99 6.38
N ASN A 153 -7.06 -15.12 7.08
CA ASN A 153 -5.83 -15.76 7.52
C ASN A 153 -5.10 -16.43 6.32
N LYS A 154 -3.82 -16.73 6.50
CA LYS A 154 -2.96 -17.28 5.44
C LYS A 154 -3.51 -18.59 4.87
N LYS A 155 -4.01 -19.48 5.74
CA LYS A 155 -4.57 -20.76 5.29
C LYS A 155 -5.77 -20.55 4.37
N ASN A 156 -6.74 -19.79 4.82
CA ASN A 156 -7.94 -19.50 4.03
C ASN A 156 -7.61 -18.79 2.70
N TRP A 157 -6.62 -17.89 2.72
CA TRP A 157 -6.19 -17.21 1.51
C TRP A 157 -5.48 -18.14 0.52
N VAL A 158 -4.64 -19.07 0.99
CA VAL A 158 -3.94 -20.04 0.13
C VAL A 158 -4.90 -21.08 -0.44
N ASP A 159 -5.84 -21.56 0.39
CA ASP A 159 -6.78 -22.61 0.00
C ASP A 159 -7.92 -22.08 -0.89
N ALA A 160 -8.13 -20.77 -0.93
CA ALA A 160 -9.17 -20.15 -1.74
C ALA A 160 -8.81 -20.18 -3.23
N SER A 161 -9.65 -20.79 -4.06
CA SER A 161 -9.48 -20.81 -5.52
C SER A 161 -9.44 -19.42 -6.17
N ARG A 162 -10.02 -18.42 -5.52
CA ARG A 162 -10.09 -17.02 -5.98
C ARG A 162 -9.03 -16.11 -5.34
N GLY A 163 -8.23 -16.62 -4.39
CA GLY A 163 -7.26 -15.82 -3.64
C GLY A 163 -7.92 -14.91 -2.59
N LEU A 164 -8.14 -13.64 -2.89
CA LEU A 164 -8.80 -12.69 -1.98
C LEU A 164 -10.28 -13.03 -1.78
N SER A 165 -10.80 -12.77 -0.57
CA SER A 165 -12.24 -12.78 -0.32
C SER A 165 -12.97 -11.77 -1.21
N PRO A 166 -14.27 -11.95 -1.53
CA PRO A 166 -15.01 -10.97 -2.32
C PRO A 166 -14.97 -9.56 -1.72
N THR A 167 -15.01 -9.45 -0.40
CA THR A 167 -14.92 -8.18 0.32
C THR A 167 -13.53 -7.55 0.17
N ASP A 168 -12.45 -8.31 0.40
CA ASP A 168 -11.09 -7.82 0.20
C ASP A 168 -10.84 -7.41 -1.27
N LEU A 169 -11.36 -8.21 -2.21
CA LEU A 169 -11.26 -7.90 -3.63
C LEU A 169 -11.93 -6.57 -3.99
N ALA A 170 -13.15 -6.35 -3.51
CA ALA A 170 -13.87 -5.11 -3.74
C ALA A 170 -13.13 -3.90 -3.13
N MET A 171 -12.72 -4.01 -1.86
CA MET A 171 -12.17 -2.88 -1.11
C MET A 171 -10.72 -2.55 -1.44
N HIS A 172 -9.90 -3.56 -1.73
CA HIS A 172 -8.46 -3.37 -1.94
C HIS A 172 -8.04 -3.38 -3.42
N VAL A 173 -8.88 -3.88 -4.32
CA VAL A 173 -8.56 -3.98 -5.74
C VAL A 173 -9.53 -3.13 -6.57
N VAL A 174 -10.80 -3.51 -6.63
CA VAL A 174 -11.77 -2.92 -7.57
C VAL A 174 -11.94 -1.42 -7.33
N LEU A 175 -12.28 -1.01 -6.11
CA LEU A 175 -12.48 0.41 -5.81
C LEU A 175 -11.21 1.25 -5.98
N PRO A 176 -10.02 0.82 -5.53
CA PRO A 176 -8.78 1.53 -5.83
C PRO A 176 -8.42 1.59 -7.32
N GLU A 177 -8.68 0.54 -8.10
CA GLU A 177 -8.41 0.55 -9.54
C GLU A 177 -9.34 1.52 -10.30
N VAL A 178 -10.60 1.62 -9.90
CA VAL A 178 -11.53 2.65 -10.41
C VAL A 178 -11.01 4.07 -10.12
N ASP A 179 -10.28 4.26 -9.02
CA ASP A 179 -9.58 5.51 -8.72
C ASP A 179 -8.31 5.72 -9.57
N GLY A 180 -7.89 4.78 -10.39
CA GLY A 180 -6.67 4.86 -11.19
C GLY A 180 -5.40 4.37 -10.47
N LYS A 181 -5.52 3.68 -9.34
CA LYS A 181 -4.39 3.10 -8.63
C LYS A 181 -3.97 1.77 -9.24
N ILE A 182 -2.67 1.46 -9.19
CA ILE A 182 -2.09 0.25 -9.78
C ILE A 182 -2.03 -0.86 -8.73
N PHE A 183 -2.92 -1.83 -8.81
CA PHE A 183 -2.86 -2.98 -7.89
C PHE A 183 -1.53 -3.73 -8.02
N SER A 184 -0.85 -3.93 -6.89
CA SER A 184 0.52 -4.48 -6.87
C SER A 184 0.66 -5.77 -6.09
N GLY A 185 -0.32 -6.11 -5.27
CA GLY A 185 -0.37 -7.39 -4.58
C GLY A 185 -0.80 -7.31 -3.13
N ILE A 186 -0.90 -8.48 -2.51
CA ILE A 186 -1.18 -8.65 -1.08
C ILE A 186 0.15 -8.58 -0.34
N ILE A 187 0.20 -7.87 0.78
CA ILE A 187 1.39 -7.76 1.62
C ILE A 187 1.25 -8.44 2.98
N SER A 188 0.02 -8.74 3.42
CA SER A 188 -0.23 -9.40 4.71
C SER A 188 -1.54 -10.18 4.72
N THR A 189 -1.61 -11.13 5.65
CA THR A 189 -2.83 -11.84 6.06
C THR A 189 -3.13 -11.53 7.52
N LYS A 190 -4.36 -11.74 7.98
CA LYS A 190 -4.78 -11.42 9.36
C LYS A 190 -4.80 -12.67 10.21
N GLU A 191 -3.85 -12.77 11.14
CA GLU A 191 -3.65 -13.95 11.98
C GLU A 191 -4.03 -13.66 13.45
N ALA A 192 -4.54 -14.67 14.12
CA ALA A 192 -4.69 -14.62 15.57
C ALA A 192 -3.33 -14.78 16.25
N THR A 193 -3.01 -13.93 17.20
CA THR A 193 -1.85 -14.12 18.08
C THR A 193 -2.09 -15.31 19.03
N LYS A 194 -1.02 -15.83 19.62
CA LYS A 194 -1.17 -16.80 20.70
C LYS A 194 -2.07 -16.22 21.81
N ARG A 195 -3.02 -17.02 22.28
CA ARG A 195 -3.94 -16.60 23.34
C ARG A 195 -3.14 -16.31 24.62
N ASP A 196 -3.34 -15.13 25.18
CA ASP A 196 -2.79 -14.77 26.48
C ASP A 196 -3.53 -15.58 27.57
N PRO A 197 -2.84 -16.38 28.39
CA PRO A 197 -3.49 -17.25 29.39
C PRO A 197 -4.14 -16.45 30.52
N ASN A 198 -3.64 -15.27 30.85
CA ASN A 198 -4.16 -14.42 31.93
C ASN A 198 -5.37 -13.59 31.47
N LEU A 199 -5.26 -12.99 30.29
CA LEU A 199 -6.31 -12.16 29.70
C LEU A 199 -7.36 -12.97 28.95
N GLN A 200 -7.10 -14.25 28.71
CA GLN A 200 -7.98 -15.16 27.92
C GLN A 200 -8.33 -14.59 26.56
N TYR A 201 -7.43 -13.82 25.95
CA TYR A 201 -7.64 -13.04 24.75
C TYR A 201 -6.56 -13.32 23.69
N SER A 202 -6.95 -13.29 22.43
CA SER A 202 -6.06 -13.31 21.26
C SER A 202 -6.30 -12.05 20.44
N ARG A 203 -5.25 -11.35 20.07
CA ARG A 203 -5.34 -10.26 19.10
C ARG A 203 -5.37 -10.82 17.69
N PHE A 204 -5.99 -10.09 16.77
CA PHE A 204 -5.84 -10.33 15.34
C PHE A 204 -4.94 -9.25 14.76
N VAL A 205 -3.85 -9.65 14.14
CA VAL A 205 -2.83 -8.74 13.59
C VAL A 205 -2.49 -9.08 12.16
N HIS A 206 -2.09 -8.08 11.40
CA HIS A 206 -1.58 -8.28 10.05
C HIS A 206 -0.18 -8.87 10.07
N THR A 207 -0.07 -10.13 9.66
CA THR A 207 1.21 -10.83 9.52
C THR A 207 1.77 -10.62 8.11
N PRO A 208 2.97 -10.05 7.96
CA PRO A 208 3.56 -9.78 6.66
C PRO A 208 3.82 -11.06 5.85
N LEU A 209 3.72 -10.96 4.53
CA LEU A 209 4.04 -11.99 3.57
C LEU A 209 5.34 -11.60 2.84
N ASP A 210 6.48 -12.03 3.36
CA ASP A 210 7.82 -11.57 2.92
C ASP A 210 8.05 -11.72 1.42
N GLU A 211 7.67 -12.85 0.84
CA GLU A 211 7.81 -13.07 -0.60
C GLU A 211 6.96 -12.09 -1.40
N ARG A 212 5.75 -11.82 -0.95
CA ARG A 212 4.84 -10.89 -1.62
C ARG A 212 5.32 -9.45 -1.50
N ILE A 213 5.82 -9.06 -0.34
CA ILE A 213 6.43 -7.74 -0.12
C ILE A 213 7.63 -7.55 -1.04
N ARG A 214 8.52 -8.56 -1.17
CA ARG A 214 9.65 -8.51 -2.11
C ARG A 214 9.18 -8.35 -3.56
N ARG A 215 8.13 -9.04 -3.98
CA ARG A 215 7.57 -8.90 -5.34
C ARG A 215 6.99 -7.51 -5.57
N VAL A 216 6.26 -6.96 -4.61
CA VAL A 216 5.70 -5.60 -4.68
C VAL A 216 6.81 -4.57 -4.78
N SER A 217 7.80 -4.61 -3.88
CA SER A 217 8.91 -3.65 -3.88
C SER A 217 9.75 -3.73 -5.16
N ALA A 218 10.01 -4.93 -5.68
CA ALA A 218 10.70 -5.11 -6.95
C ALA A 218 9.89 -4.59 -8.16
N LYS A 219 8.55 -4.75 -8.15
CA LYS A 219 7.68 -4.20 -9.20
C LYS A 219 7.74 -2.67 -9.21
N VAL A 220 7.64 -2.04 -8.06
CA VAL A 220 7.71 -0.59 -7.90
C VAL A 220 9.08 -0.05 -8.31
N ASP A 221 10.17 -0.68 -7.85
CA ASP A 221 11.54 -0.32 -8.22
C ASP A 221 11.76 -0.35 -9.73
N LYS A 222 11.30 -1.42 -10.40
CA LYS A 222 11.39 -1.53 -11.87
C LYS A 222 10.59 -0.44 -12.58
N TRP A 223 9.42 -0.08 -12.05
CA TRP A 223 8.61 1.01 -12.60
C TRP A 223 9.32 2.36 -12.48
N ILE A 224 9.88 2.67 -11.30
CA ILE A 224 10.64 3.91 -11.08
C ILE A 224 11.85 3.98 -12.02
N LYS A 225 12.59 2.89 -12.15
CA LYS A 225 13.74 2.79 -13.08
C LYS A 225 13.33 2.94 -14.56
N LEU A 226 12.17 2.41 -14.93
CA LEU A 226 11.62 2.58 -16.27
C LEU A 226 11.27 4.03 -16.55
N GLN A 227 10.63 4.73 -15.60
CA GLN A 227 10.34 6.16 -15.73
C GLN A 227 11.60 7.01 -15.85
N SER A 228 12.66 6.69 -15.09
CA SER A 228 13.95 7.39 -15.22
C SER A 228 14.54 7.23 -16.62
N LYS A 229 14.56 6.02 -17.16
CA LYS A 229 15.05 5.74 -18.53
C LYS A 229 14.23 6.48 -19.58
N TYR A 230 12.92 6.54 -19.42
CA TYR A 230 12.06 7.29 -20.33
C TYR A 230 12.38 8.79 -20.33
N ARG A 231 12.65 9.37 -19.14
CA ARG A 231 13.12 10.77 -19.04
C ARG A 231 14.47 10.99 -19.70
N GLU A 232 15.35 10.00 -19.67
CA GLU A 232 16.66 9.98 -20.36
C GLU A 232 16.53 9.69 -21.86
N LYS A 233 15.31 9.58 -22.42
CA LYS A 233 15.01 9.24 -23.82
C LYS A 233 15.57 7.88 -24.26
N VAL A 234 15.76 6.95 -23.34
CA VAL A 234 16.10 5.57 -23.64
C VAL A 234 14.83 4.81 -24.00
N ALA A 235 14.71 4.35 -25.24
CA ALA A 235 13.55 3.60 -25.69
C ALA A 235 13.38 2.29 -24.89
N PRO A 236 12.21 2.04 -24.26
CA PRO A 236 11.98 0.79 -23.56
C PRO A 236 11.81 -0.37 -24.57
N LYS A 237 12.26 -1.55 -24.16
CA LYS A 237 11.87 -2.78 -24.86
C LYS A 237 10.47 -3.16 -24.41
N VAL A 238 9.54 -3.31 -25.35
CA VAL A 238 8.15 -3.63 -25.10
C VAL A 238 7.85 -5.01 -25.67
N ALA A 239 7.11 -5.83 -24.92
CA ALA A 239 6.55 -7.09 -25.41
C ALA A 239 5.03 -7.05 -25.27
N ILE A 240 4.30 -7.27 -26.34
CA ILE A 240 2.84 -7.44 -26.32
C ILE A 240 2.55 -8.94 -26.40
N VAL A 241 1.96 -9.49 -25.35
CA VAL A 241 1.63 -10.91 -25.28
C VAL A 241 0.14 -11.09 -25.50
N LEU A 242 -0.21 -11.78 -26.57
CA LEU A 242 -1.58 -12.16 -26.88
C LEU A 242 -1.80 -13.62 -26.44
N SER A 243 -2.67 -13.81 -25.45
CA SER A 243 -3.02 -15.15 -24.96
C SER A 243 -4.09 -15.79 -25.84
N THR A 244 -4.05 -17.12 -25.99
CA THR A 244 -5.10 -17.88 -26.68
C THR A 244 -5.70 -18.92 -25.72
N TYR A 245 -6.93 -19.35 -26.00
CA TYR A 245 -7.51 -20.47 -25.26
C TYR A 245 -6.86 -21.78 -25.71
N PRO A 246 -6.44 -22.65 -24.77
CA PRO A 246 -5.88 -23.95 -25.10
C PRO A 246 -6.80 -24.77 -26.04
N GLY A 247 -6.23 -25.34 -27.10
CA GLY A 247 -6.96 -26.16 -28.05
C GLY A 247 -7.82 -25.42 -29.09
N LYS A 248 -7.83 -24.08 -29.07
CA LYS A 248 -8.66 -23.27 -29.99
C LYS A 248 -7.83 -22.21 -30.70
N LYS A 249 -6.91 -22.64 -31.60
CA LYS A 249 -6.01 -21.73 -32.34
C LYS A 249 -6.71 -20.59 -33.08
N TRP A 250 -7.95 -20.80 -33.51
CA TRP A 250 -8.79 -19.81 -34.19
C TRP A 250 -9.39 -18.75 -33.23
N GLN A 251 -9.27 -18.92 -31.92
CA GLN A 251 -9.68 -17.94 -30.89
C GLN A 251 -8.47 -17.21 -30.32
N MET A 252 -7.47 -16.89 -31.13
CA MET A 252 -6.31 -16.11 -30.70
C MET A 252 -6.75 -14.78 -30.09
N ALA A 253 -6.26 -14.51 -28.89
CA ALA A 253 -6.54 -13.27 -28.14
C ALA A 253 -8.04 -12.95 -28.02
N HIS A 254 -8.91 -13.97 -28.02
CA HIS A 254 -10.36 -13.76 -27.97
C HIS A 254 -10.77 -13.09 -26.64
N ALA A 255 -11.46 -11.96 -26.75
CA ALA A 255 -12.11 -11.29 -25.64
C ALA A 255 -13.47 -10.77 -26.10
N VAL A 256 -14.50 -10.93 -25.27
CA VAL A 256 -15.87 -10.51 -25.63
C VAL A 256 -15.91 -8.99 -25.79
N GLY A 257 -16.32 -8.53 -26.99
CA GLY A 257 -16.45 -7.11 -27.29
C GLY A 257 -15.15 -6.35 -27.56
N LEU A 258 -13.98 -7.03 -27.58
CA LEU A 258 -12.69 -6.42 -27.89
C LEU A 258 -12.07 -7.04 -29.14
N ASP A 259 -11.73 -6.22 -30.12
CA ASP A 259 -10.81 -6.60 -31.19
C ASP A 259 -9.37 -6.53 -30.66
N ALA A 260 -8.89 -7.66 -30.15
CA ALA A 260 -7.59 -7.73 -29.49
C ALA A 260 -6.43 -7.55 -30.49
N LEU A 261 -6.58 -7.96 -31.77
CA LEU A 261 -5.54 -7.79 -32.78
C LEU A 261 -5.43 -6.33 -33.21
N ALA A 262 -6.54 -5.67 -33.50
CA ALA A 262 -6.56 -4.24 -33.79
C ALA A 262 -6.06 -3.40 -32.60
N SER A 263 -6.44 -3.78 -31.39
CA SER A 263 -5.95 -3.12 -30.14
C SER A 263 -4.44 -3.28 -29.96
N ALA A 264 -3.89 -4.48 -30.22
CA ALA A 264 -2.44 -4.70 -30.16
C ALA A 264 -1.69 -3.89 -31.22
N ALA A 265 -2.23 -3.81 -32.45
CA ALA A 265 -1.66 -3.00 -33.51
C ALA A 265 -1.67 -1.50 -33.15
N ALA A 266 -2.77 -0.99 -32.58
CA ALA A 266 -2.87 0.38 -32.11
C ALA A 266 -1.87 0.69 -30.99
N VAL A 267 -1.75 -0.19 -29.98
CA VAL A 267 -0.76 -0.04 -28.91
C VAL A 267 0.67 -0.07 -29.45
N ALA A 268 0.96 -0.95 -30.41
CA ALA A 268 2.28 -1.01 -31.06
C ALA A 268 2.61 0.30 -31.80
N ALA A 269 1.63 0.87 -32.52
CA ALA A 269 1.80 2.16 -33.20
C ALA A 269 2.01 3.31 -32.21
N ASP A 270 1.22 3.38 -31.16
CA ASP A 270 1.35 4.42 -30.10
C ASP A 270 2.69 4.34 -29.37
N CYS A 271 3.24 3.12 -29.21
CA CYS A 271 4.57 2.91 -28.64
C CYS A 271 5.70 3.11 -29.66
N SER A 272 5.42 3.49 -30.91
CA SER A 272 6.39 3.64 -32.01
C SER A 272 7.26 2.38 -32.21
N LEU A 273 6.66 1.21 -32.07
CA LEU A 273 7.36 -0.07 -32.26
C LEU A 273 7.53 -0.33 -33.76
N THR A 274 8.75 -0.22 -34.28
CA THR A 274 9.07 -0.32 -35.70
C THR A 274 9.42 -1.73 -36.17
N ASN A 275 9.76 -2.65 -35.27
CA ASN A 275 10.05 -4.06 -35.58
C ASN A 275 9.33 -4.96 -34.60
N SER A 276 8.31 -5.67 -35.05
CA SER A 276 7.64 -6.71 -34.27
C SER A 276 8.14 -8.08 -34.71
N ASP A 277 9.03 -8.68 -33.94
CA ASP A 277 9.29 -10.11 -34.04
C ASP A 277 8.12 -10.86 -33.37
N LEU A 278 7.33 -11.56 -34.14
CA LEU A 278 6.33 -12.48 -33.65
C LEU A 278 7.04 -13.73 -33.11
N VAL A 279 7.06 -13.89 -31.78
CA VAL A 279 7.60 -15.09 -31.16
C VAL A 279 6.44 -15.93 -30.63
N ASP A 280 6.28 -17.13 -31.15
CA ASP A 280 5.40 -18.13 -30.55
C ASP A 280 6.01 -18.58 -29.23
N ILE A 281 5.31 -18.33 -28.11
CA ILE A 281 5.70 -18.82 -26.80
C ILE A 281 5.10 -20.22 -26.62
N PRO A 282 5.93 -21.29 -26.58
CA PRO A 282 5.42 -22.63 -26.38
C PRO A 282 4.68 -22.72 -25.05
N THR A 283 3.43 -23.11 -25.06
CA THR A 283 2.70 -23.53 -23.85
C THR A 283 3.24 -24.88 -23.40
N ARG A 284 3.82 -24.94 -22.21
CA ARG A 284 4.13 -26.21 -21.52
C ARG A 284 2.89 -26.79 -20.89
#